data_5354c4bdbcb977534adcc700cc6cfaa3
#
_entry.id   5354c4bdbcb977534adcc700cc6cfaa3
#
_cell.length_a   1.000
_cell.length_b   1.000
_cell.length_c   1.000
_cell.angle_alpha   90.00
_cell.angle_beta   90.00
_cell.angle_gamma   90.00
#
_symmetry.space_group_name_H-M   'P 1'
#
loop_
_entity.id
_entity.type
_entity.pdbx_description
1 polymer ?
#
loop_
_entity_poly.entity_id
_entity_poly.type
_entity_poly.pdbx_seq_one_letter_code
_entity_poly.pdbx_strand_id
1 'polypeptide(L)'
;LNGRAEFVHASELREQPLRRAMENALRFGVADRMRFSRADGLDAIDPDEVDTIVCAGMGGDLIAQILDRCRWVRDPRYTLILQPQSSGNDLRRKLARMGFAIEQERLVRDGGFLYQAMAARFGSAAPVTPGQEYVSAALLRSGDPLLPDYFDRLIPSLERTVEGLRRGSEPERLQYYETALRELREMRELYDNGC
;
A
#
# COMPACT_ATOMS: atom_id res chain seq x y z
N LEU A 1 6.18 -9.94 17.56
CA LEU A 1 7.64 -9.94 17.73
C LEU A 1 8.27 -11.36 17.72
N ASN A 2 7.74 -12.31 17.01
CA ASN A 2 8.22 -13.71 16.93
C ASN A 2 9.65 -13.83 16.33
N GLY A 3 10.62 -13.05 16.84
CA GLY A 3 11.99 -12.99 16.35
C GLY A 3 12.18 -12.26 15.01
N ARG A 4 11.17 -11.55 14.53
CA ARG A 4 11.22 -10.84 13.23
C ARG A 4 11.74 -9.41 13.34
N ALA A 5 11.71 -8.82 14.52
CA ALA A 5 12.29 -7.51 14.82
C ALA A 5 12.98 -7.57 16.19
N GLU A 6 14.15 -6.99 16.30
CA GLU A 6 14.87 -6.85 17.57
C GLU A 6 14.25 -5.73 18.39
N PHE A 7 13.94 -4.62 17.74
CA PHE A 7 13.37 -3.41 18.33
C PHE A 7 12.29 -2.84 17.44
N VAL A 8 11.29 -2.17 18.04
CA VAL A 8 10.21 -1.48 17.32
C VAL A 8 10.01 -0.08 17.90
N HIS A 9 10.07 0.92 17.05
CA HIS A 9 9.64 2.27 17.40
C HIS A 9 8.21 2.50 16.88
N ALA A 10 7.23 2.62 17.76
CA ALA A 10 5.85 2.90 17.43
C ALA A 10 5.57 4.40 17.52
N SER A 11 5.13 5.00 16.41
CA SER A 11 4.72 6.40 16.31
C SER A 11 3.21 6.49 16.11
N GLU A 12 2.54 7.33 16.87
CA GLU A 12 1.09 7.54 16.80
C GLU A 12 0.76 8.99 17.14
N LEU A 13 -0.06 9.63 16.31
CA LEU A 13 -0.45 11.02 16.49
C LEU A 13 -1.37 11.22 17.69
N ARG A 14 -2.29 10.28 17.93
CA ARG A 14 -3.35 10.38 18.93
C ARG A 14 -2.95 9.67 20.22
N GLU A 15 -3.19 10.34 21.33
CA GLU A 15 -2.82 9.82 22.66
C GLU A 15 -3.50 8.47 22.98
N GLN A 16 -4.80 8.32 22.69
CA GLN A 16 -5.54 7.13 23.07
C GLN A 16 -5.07 5.85 22.33
N PRO A 17 -4.85 5.84 20.99
CA PRO A 17 -4.24 4.70 20.32
C PRO A 17 -2.82 4.43 20.79
N LEU A 18 -2.01 5.46 21.06
CA LEU A 18 -0.66 5.28 21.60
C LEU A 18 -0.68 4.57 22.95
N ARG A 19 -1.56 5.00 23.85
CA ARG A 19 -1.74 4.36 25.17
C ARG A 19 -2.14 2.88 25.03
N ARG A 20 -3.08 2.57 24.13
CA ARG A 20 -3.45 1.17 23.84
C ARG A 20 -2.28 0.35 23.30
N ALA A 21 -1.44 0.93 22.46
CA ALA A 21 -0.24 0.25 21.95
C ALA A 21 0.75 -0.07 23.10
N MET A 22 0.95 0.86 24.03
CA MET A 22 1.77 0.66 25.23
C MET A 22 1.20 -0.43 26.16
N GLU A 23 -0.11 -0.40 26.42
CA GLU A 23 -0.79 -1.42 27.22
C GLU A 23 -0.68 -2.81 26.60
N ASN A 24 -0.83 -2.91 25.27
CA ASN A 24 -0.65 -4.16 24.55
C ASN A 24 0.81 -4.66 24.62
N ALA A 25 1.79 -3.78 24.49
CA ALA A 25 3.20 -4.14 24.61
C ALA A 25 3.53 -4.73 25.98
N LEU A 26 2.98 -4.13 27.05
CA LEU A 26 3.11 -4.66 28.41
C LEU A 26 2.40 -6.02 28.54
N ARG A 27 1.17 -6.13 28.05
CA ARG A 27 0.38 -7.38 28.09
C ARG A 27 1.10 -8.55 27.37
N PHE A 28 1.80 -8.28 26.28
CA PHE A 28 2.52 -9.31 25.51
C PHE A 28 3.99 -9.44 25.92
N GLY A 29 4.46 -8.74 26.97
CA GLY A 29 5.81 -8.86 27.50
C GLY A 29 6.91 -8.40 26.52
N VAL A 30 6.63 -7.36 25.70
CA VAL A 30 7.57 -6.87 24.68
C VAL A 30 7.90 -5.37 24.84
N ALA A 31 7.42 -4.75 25.92
CA ALA A 31 7.58 -3.31 26.14
C ALA A 31 9.03 -2.87 26.26
N ASP A 32 9.92 -3.72 26.75
CA ASP A 32 11.37 -3.50 26.88
C ASP A 32 12.08 -3.39 25.52
N ARG A 33 11.45 -3.91 24.45
CA ARG A 33 11.95 -3.86 23.07
C ARG A 33 11.18 -2.87 22.21
N MET A 34 10.42 -1.97 22.82
CA MET A 34 9.62 -0.99 22.09
C MET A 34 9.85 0.42 22.62
N ARG A 35 9.96 1.38 21.71
CA ARG A 35 9.87 2.82 21.98
C ARG A 35 8.55 3.33 21.46
N PHE A 36 7.97 4.29 22.16
CA PHE A 36 6.71 4.91 21.80
C PHE A 36 6.87 6.42 21.69
N SER A 37 6.40 7.00 20.61
CA SER A 37 6.40 8.45 20.39
C SER A 37 5.02 8.94 19.98
N ARG A 38 4.60 10.05 20.59
CA ARG A 38 3.44 10.79 20.11
C ARG A 38 3.91 11.76 19.04
N ALA A 39 3.77 11.38 17.76
CA ALA A 39 4.22 12.18 16.63
C ALA A 39 3.37 11.92 15.39
N ASP A 40 3.48 12.80 14.40
CA ASP A 40 2.82 12.64 13.10
C ASP A 40 3.68 11.80 12.15
N GLY A 41 3.23 10.58 11.88
CA GLY A 41 3.93 9.67 10.98
C GLY A 41 5.35 9.34 11.46
N LEU A 42 6.37 9.76 10.71
CA LEU A 42 7.77 9.43 10.95
C LEU A 42 8.58 10.56 11.60
N ASP A 43 7.92 11.65 12.05
CA ASP A 43 8.62 12.87 12.50
C ASP A 43 9.50 12.65 13.75
N ALA A 44 9.22 11.64 14.58
CA ALA A 44 10.00 11.30 15.76
C ALA A 44 10.91 10.07 15.56
N ILE A 45 11.00 9.55 14.35
CA ILE A 45 11.81 8.36 14.05
C ILE A 45 13.23 8.81 13.69
N ASP A 46 14.22 8.25 14.36
CA ASP A 46 15.61 8.40 13.96
C ASP A 46 15.90 7.46 12.78
N PRO A 47 16.31 8.00 11.62
CA PRO A 47 16.62 7.22 10.45
C PRO A 47 17.68 6.12 10.67
N ASP A 48 18.62 6.35 11.56
CA ASP A 48 19.73 5.42 11.80
C ASP A 48 19.35 4.27 12.74
N GLU A 49 18.20 4.35 13.41
CA GLU A 49 17.69 3.29 14.30
C GLU A 49 16.77 2.28 13.59
N VAL A 50 16.45 2.48 12.30
CA VAL A 50 15.43 1.67 11.59
C VAL A 50 15.94 1.20 10.23
N ASP A 51 15.48 0.06 9.79
CA ASP A 51 15.68 -0.50 8.45
C ASP A 51 14.34 -0.77 7.73
N THR A 52 13.28 -0.93 8.50
CA THR A 52 11.95 -1.27 8.00
C THR A 52 10.91 -0.31 8.56
N ILE A 53 10.12 0.29 7.67
CA ILE A 53 9.04 1.21 7.99
C ILE A 53 7.70 0.54 7.68
N VAL A 54 6.83 0.44 8.68
CA VAL A 54 5.47 -0.12 8.50
C VAL A 54 4.43 0.99 8.61
N CYS A 55 3.71 1.25 7.52
CA CYS A 55 2.54 2.14 7.50
C CYS A 55 1.29 1.34 7.17
N ALA A 56 0.48 1.03 8.17
CA ALA A 56 -0.69 0.18 8.02
C ALA A 56 -1.94 0.79 8.68
N GLY A 57 -3.12 0.42 8.17
CA GLY A 57 -4.38 0.82 8.80
C GLY A 57 -4.82 2.26 8.51
N MET A 58 -4.24 2.92 7.49
CA MET A 58 -4.56 4.30 7.11
C MET A 58 -4.81 4.43 5.60
N GLY A 59 -5.38 5.55 5.16
CA GLY A 59 -5.61 5.80 3.73
C GLY A 59 -4.31 5.92 2.94
N GLY A 60 -4.31 5.45 1.68
CA GLY A 60 -3.14 5.52 0.80
C GLY A 60 -2.63 6.95 0.57
N ASP A 61 -3.54 7.93 0.56
CA ASP A 61 -3.17 9.34 0.45
C ASP A 61 -2.35 9.81 1.65
N LEU A 62 -2.73 9.40 2.85
CA LEU A 62 -2.01 9.76 4.08
C LEU A 62 -0.63 9.07 4.12
N ILE A 63 -0.57 7.79 3.73
CA ILE A 63 0.72 7.08 3.59
C ILE A 63 1.64 7.85 2.65
N ALA A 64 1.16 8.22 1.46
CA ALA A 64 1.95 8.95 0.49
C ALA A 64 2.43 10.31 1.02
N GLN A 65 1.59 11.04 1.76
CA GLN A 65 1.96 12.31 2.40
C GLN A 65 3.06 12.15 3.46
N ILE A 66 2.98 11.12 4.29
CA ILE A 66 4.00 10.79 5.29
C ILE A 66 5.35 10.52 4.59
N LEU A 67 5.35 9.67 3.55
CA LEU A 67 6.56 9.32 2.82
C LEU A 67 7.15 10.51 2.05
N ASP A 68 6.33 11.38 1.46
CA ASP A 68 6.80 12.55 0.73
C ASP A 68 7.47 13.59 1.64
N ARG A 69 6.92 13.77 2.84
CA ARG A 69 7.46 14.67 3.87
C ARG A 69 8.79 14.19 4.43
N CYS A 70 8.97 12.88 4.57
CA CYS A 70 10.16 12.26 5.16
C CYS A 70 11.15 11.83 4.07
N ARG A 71 11.97 12.78 3.57
CA ARG A 71 12.89 12.52 2.43
C ARG A 71 13.93 11.43 2.69
N TRP A 72 14.29 11.18 3.94
CA TRP A 72 15.26 10.15 4.30
C TRP A 72 14.81 8.73 3.93
N VAL A 73 13.49 8.46 3.83
CA VAL A 73 12.98 7.17 3.36
C VAL A 73 13.33 6.86 1.90
N ARG A 74 13.84 7.86 1.15
CA ARG A 74 14.33 7.72 -0.24
C ARG A 74 15.77 7.21 -0.29
N ASP A 75 16.08 6.27 0.57
CA ASP A 75 17.34 5.52 0.56
C ASP A 75 16.99 4.04 0.35
N PRO A 76 17.65 3.33 -0.59
CA PRO A 76 17.39 1.91 -0.86
C PRO A 76 17.60 0.98 0.34
N ARG A 77 18.28 1.44 1.41
CA ARG A 77 18.47 0.66 2.64
C ARG A 77 17.14 0.35 3.34
N TYR A 78 16.11 1.21 3.17
CA TYR A 78 14.83 1.04 3.84
C TYR A 78 13.86 0.17 3.06
N THR A 79 13.20 -0.73 3.77
CA THR A 79 12.05 -1.47 3.28
C THR A 79 10.78 -0.83 3.81
N LEU A 80 9.86 -0.46 2.92
CA LEU A 80 8.55 0.04 3.27
C LEU A 80 7.54 -1.10 3.20
N ILE A 81 6.82 -1.35 4.29
CA ILE A 81 5.68 -2.26 4.33
C ILE A 81 4.42 -1.42 4.47
N LEU A 82 3.60 -1.40 3.43
CA LEU A 82 2.47 -0.49 3.31
C LEU A 82 1.16 -1.27 3.22
N GLN A 83 0.20 -0.93 4.07
CA GLN A 83 -1.14 -1.51 4.02
C GLN A 83 -2.18 -0.38 3.98
N PRO A 84 -2.56 0.10 2.77
CA PRO A 84 -3.59 1.10 2.63
C PRO A 84 -4.99 0.51 2.86
N GLN A 85 -5.84 1.19 3.63
CA GLN A 85 -7.25 0.82 3.79
C GLN A 85 -8.15 1.40 2.70
N SER A 86 -7.67 2.44 2.01
CA SER A 86 -8.35 3.09 0.88
C SER A 86 -7.32 3.66 -0.09
N SER A 87 -7.73 4.05 -1.29
CA SER A 87 -6.88 4.73 -2.28
C SER A 87 -5.58 3.97 -2.62
N GLY A 88 -5.65 2.64 -2.68
CA GLY A 88 -4.48 1.81 -2.99
C GLY A 88 -3.94 2.06 -4.41
N ASN A 89 -4.82 2.36 -5.37
CA ASN A 89 -4.46 2.77 -6.73
C ASN A 89 -3.68 4.08 -6.74
N ASP A 90 -4.17 5.10 -6.02
CA ASP A 90 -3.48 6.40 -5.91
C ASP A 90 -2.13 6.26 -5.20
N LEU A 91 -2.06 5.39 -4.18
CA LEU A 91 -0.80 5.11 -3.50
C LEU A 91 0.24 4.52 -4.47
N ARG A 92 -0.11 3.51 -5.29
CA ARG A 92 0.83 2.92 -6.27
C ARG A 92 1.33 3.95 -7.27
N ARG A 93 0.44 4.78 -7.80
CA ARG A 93 0.81 5.88 -8.69
C ARG A 93 1.78 6.85 -8.03
N LYS A 94 1.50 7.26 -6.79
CA LYS A 94 2.36 8.20 -6.04
C LYS A 94 3.70 7.58 -5.69
N LEU A 95 3.74 6.31 -5.26
CA LEU A 95 5.00 5.58 -5.00
C LEU A 95 5.90 5.57 -6.24
N ALA A 96 5.36 5.20 -7.40
CA ALA A 96 6.12 5.20 -8.66
C ALA A 96 6.67 6.60 -9.00
N ARG A 97 5.86 7.65 -8.85
CA ARG A 97 6.29 9.04 -9.07
C ARG A 97 7.35 9.51 -8.08
N MET A 98 7.33 9.02 -6.86
CA MET A 98 8.34 9.31 -5.84
C MET A 98 9.62 8.48 -5.99
N GLY A 99 9.66 7.52 -6.92
CA GLY A 99 10.81 6.67 -7.17
C GLY A 99 10.81 5.36 -6.36
N PHE A 100 9.69 4.96 -5.75
CA PHE A 100 9.58 3.69 -5.04
C PHE A 100 9.05 2.59 -5.95
N ALA A 101 9.78 1.47 -6.04
CA ALA A 101 9.34 0.25 -6.71
C ALA A 101 8.62 -0.67 -5.71
N ILE A 102 7.45 -1.17 -6.10
CA ILE A 102 6.76 -2.24 -5.36
C ILE A 102 7.41 -3.56 -5.76
N GLU A 103 8.17 -4.15 -4.84
CA GLU A 103 8.90 -5.40 -5.06
C GLU A 103 8.02 -6.62 -4.83
N GLN A 104 7.15 -6.55 -3.82
CA GLN A 104 6.21 -7.60 -3.48
C GLN A 104 4.84 -7.00 -3.14
N GLU A 105 3.80 -7.72 -3.48
CA GLU A 105 2.45 -7.39 -3.06
C GLU A 105 1.66 -8.66 -2.82
N ARG A 106 0.77 -8.64 -1.81
CA ARG A 106 -0.11 -9.74 -1.43
C ARG A 106 -1.48 -9.21 -1.10
N LEU A 107 -2.47 -10.07 -1.33
CA LEU A 107 -3.83 -9.87 -0.87
C LEU A 107 -4.06 -10.66 0.41
N VAL A 108 -4.83 -10.09 1.33
CA VAL A 108 -5.22 -10.74 2.59
C VAL A 108 -6.72 -10.60 2.76
N ARG A 109 -7.39 -11.70 3.06
CA ARG A 109 -8.82 -11.69 3.40
C ARG A 109 -8.98 -11.72 4.91
N ASP A 110 -9.67 -10.72 5.45
CA ASP A 110 -10.05 -10.67 6.85
C ASP A 110 -11.43 -10.01 7.02
N GLY A 111 -12.28 -10.58 7.88
CA GLY A 111 -13.61 -10.04 8.16
C GLY A 111 -14.49 -9.80 6.93
N GLY A 112 -14.32 -10.57 5.84
CA GLY A 112 -15.04 -10.40 4.57
C GLY A 112 -14.46 -9.30 3.66
N PHE A 113 -13.41 -8.61 4.07
CA PHE A 113 -12.72 -7.61 3.28
C PHE A 113 -11.43 -8.17 2.65
N LEU A 114 -11.05 -7.62 1.50
CA LEU A 114 -9.76 -7.85 0.87
C LEU A 114 -8.86 -6.65 1.12
N TYR A 115 -7.73 -6.91 1.77
CA TYR A 115 -6.69 -5.94 2.03
C TYR A 115 -5.49 -6.19 1.13
N GLN A 116 -4.72 -5.14 0.87
CA GLN A 116 -3.48 -5.17 0.10
C GLN A 116 -2.32 -4.88 1.02
N ALA A 117 -1.26 -5.67 0.96
CA ALA A 117 0.00 -5.40 1.64
C ALA A 117 1.12 -5.34 0.61
N MET A 118 1.87 -4.25 0.61
CA MET A 118 2.92 -3.94 -0.36
C MET A 118 4.25 -3.84 0.36
N ALA A 119 5.29 -4.46 -0.19
CA ALA A 119 6.67 -4.16 0.15
C ALA A 119 7.26 -3.30 -0.97
N ALA A 120 7.75 -2.11 -0.62
CA ALA A 120 8.31 -1.16 -1.56
C ALA A 120 9.68 -0.67 -1.11
N ARG A 121 10.53 -0.29 -2.07
CA ARG A 121 11.87 0.23 -1.85
C ARG A 121 12.15 1.39 -2.79
N PHE A 122 12.94 2.35 -2.31
CA PHE A 122 13.40 3.44 -3.18
C PHE A 122 14.44 2.93 -4.18
N GLY A 123 14.32 3.35 -5.45
CA GLY A 123 15.22 2.94 -6.53
C GLY A 123 14.45 2.77 -7.84
N SER A 124 14.74 1.77 -8.61
CA SER A 124 14.34 1.52 -10.00
C SER A 124 12.81 1.48 -10.27
N ALA A 125 12.07 2.50 -9.85
CA ALA A 125 10.63 2.61 -10.13
C ALA A 125 10.42 2.91 -11.62
N ALA A 126 9.68 2.04 -12.31
CA ALA A 126 9.15 2.30 -13.63
C ALA A 126 7.81 3.06 -13.52
N PRO A 127 7.46 3.90 -14.52
CA PRO A 127 6.10 4.42 -14.63
C PRO A 127 5.08 3.29 -14.63
N VAL A 128 4.00 3.48 -13.89
CA VAL A 128 2.89 2.52 -13.86
C VAL A 128 1.80 2.94 -14.83
N THR A 129 1.20 1.96 -15.50
CA THR A 129 0.04 2.19 -16.38
C THR A 129 -1.24 2.33 -15.55
N PRO A 130 -2.34 2.87 -16.12
CA PRO A 130 -3.61 2.96 -15.42
C PRO A 130 -4.10 1.65 -14.80
N GLY A 131 -3.95 0.50 -15.46
CA GLY A 131 -4.29 -0.81 -14.89
C GLY A 131 -3.34 -1.24 -13.78
N GLN A 132 -2.05 -0.95 -13.92
CA GLN A 132 -1.05 -1.26 -12.91
C GLN A 132 -1.20 -0.43 -11.62
N GLU A 133 -1.91 0.69 -11.66
CA GLU A 133 -2.29 1.41 -10.45
C GLU A 133 -3.26 0.59 -9.58
N TYR A 134 -4.06 -0.30 -10.16
CA TYR A 134 -5.00 -1.18 -9.44
C TYR A 134 -4.39 -2.53 -9.11
N VAL A 135 -3.68 -3.15 -10.05
CA VAL A 135 -3.00 -4.44 -9.88
C VAL A 135 -1.54 -4.27 -10.29
N SER A 136 -0.65 -4.19 -9.32
CA SER A 136 0.78 -4.01 -9.63
C SER A 136 1.35 -5.22 -10.38
N ALA A 137 2.42 -4.99 -11.13
CA ALA A 137 3.15 -6.08 -11.77
C ALA A 137 3.68 -7.10 -10.74
N ALA A 138 3.99 -6.67 -9.52
CA ALA A 138 4.41 -7.55 -8.44
C ALA A 138 3.27 -8.46 -7.97
N LEU A 139 2.04 -7.90 -7.83
CA LEU A 139 0.87 -8.69 -7.45
C LEU A 139 0.51 -9.70 -8.56
N LEU A 140 0.49 -9.26 -9.82
CA LEU A 140 0.18 -10.15 -10.95
C LEU A 140 1.15 -11.34 -11.02
N ARG A 141 2.46 -11.09 -10.91
CA ARG A 141 3.49 -12.15 -10.90
C ARG A 141 3.47 -13.04 -9.66
N SER A 142 2.83 -12.60 -8.59
CA SER A 142 2.85 -13.34 -7.32
C SER A 142 2.06 -14.64 -7.34
N GLY A 143 1.16 -14.82 -8.31
CA GLY A 143 0.23 -15.95 -8.34
C GLY A 143 -0.71 -15.98 -7.11
N ASP A 144 -1.02 -14.82 -6.53
CA ASP A 144 -1.84 -14.74 -5.32
C ASP A 144 -3.23 -15.36 -5.55
N PRO A 145 -3.65 -16.36 -4.77
CA PRO A 145 -4.91 -17.09 -4.99
C PRO A 145 -6.15 -16.22 -4.79
N LEU A 146 -6.03 -15.04 -4.19
CA LEU A 146 -7.13 -14.09 -4.02
C LEU A 146 -7.24 -13.09 -5.19
N LEU A 147 -6.35 -13.16 -6.17
CA LEU A 147 -6.35 -12.24 -7.29
C LEU A 147 -7.60 -12.34 -8.18
N PRO A 148 -8.17 -13.54 -8.45
CA PRO A 148 -9.45 -13.64 -9.15
C PRO A 148 -10.59 -12.89 -8.44
N ASP A 149 -10.72 -13.08 -7.13
CA ASP A 149 -11.73 -12.38 -6.32
C ASP A 149 -11.50 -10.85 -6.30
N TYR A 150 -10.26 -10.44 -6.39
CA TYR A 150 -9.90 -9.03 -6.48
C TYR A 150 -10.32 -8.43 -7.83
N PHE A 151 -10.07 -9.13 -8.95
CA PHE A 151 -10.57 -8.74 -10.27
C PHE A 151 -12.10 -8.67 -10.31
N ASP A 152 -12.79 -9.65 -9.71
CA ASP A 152 -14.26 -9.71 -9.63
C ASP A 152 -14.87 -8.52 -8.89
N ARG A 153 -14.12 -7.86 -8.02
CA ARG A 153 -14.53 -6.60 -7.37
C ARG A 153 -14.15 -5.37 -8.18
N LEU A 154 -12.93 -5.34 -8.75
CA LEU A 154 -12.40 -4.17 -9.45
C LEU A 154 -13.10 -3.92 -10.78
N ILE A 155 -13.19 -4.94 -11.64
CA ILE A 155 -13.68 -4.79 -13.01
C ILE A 155 -15.11 -4.24 -13.03
N PRO A 156 -16.10 -4.82 -12.32
CA PRO A 156 -17.46 -4.26 -12.31
C PRO A 156 -17.53 -2.86 -11.69
N SER A 157 -16.63 -2.53 -10.76
CA SER A 157 -16.58 -1.19 -10.18
C SER A 157 -16.11 -0.14 -11.19
N LEU A 158 -15.07 -0.47 -11.98
CA LEU A 158 -14.59 0.41 -13.03
C LEU A 158 -15.57 0.51 -14.19
N GLU A 159 -16.26 -0.57 -14.55
CA GLU A 159 -17.33 -0.54 -15.57
C GLU A 159 -18.41 0.47 -15.23
N ARG A 160 -18.90 0.46 -13.99
CA ARG A 160 -19.89 1.45 -13.52
C ARG A 160 -19.34 2.88 -13.58
N THR A 161 -18.06 3.05 -13.25
CA THR A 161 -17.39 4.36 -13.33
C THR A 161 -17.31 4.85 -14.77
N VAL A 162 -16.89 4.00 -15.71
CA VAL A 162 -16.82 4.30 -17.15
C VAL A 162 -18.20 4.66 -17.68
N GLU A 163 -19.23 3.87 -17.35
CA GLU A 163 -20.60 4.15 -17.79
C GLU A 163 -21.13 5.50 -17.27
N GLY A 164 -20.83 5.83 -16.01
CA GLY A 164 -21.15 7.14 -15.45
C GLY A 164 -20.45 8.29 -16.16
N LEU A 165 -19.15 8.14 -16.44
CA LEU A 165 -18.35 9.17 -17.12
C LEU A 165 -18.73 9.38 -18.58
N ARG A 166 -19.23 8.36 -19.28
CA ARG A 166 -19.74 8.49 -20.66
C ARG A 166 -20.93 9.43 -20.78
N ARG A 167 -21.66 9.65 -19.69
CA ARG A 167 -22.80 10.61 -19.62
C ARG A 167 -22.36 12.02 -19.24
N GLY A 168 -21.09 12.20 -18.87
CA GLY A 168 -20.51 13.48 -18.45
C GLY A 168 -19.64 14.11 -19.52
N SER A 169 -18.95 15.20 -19.17
CA SER A 169 -18.06 15.96 -20.03
C SER A 169 -16.59 15.95 -19.56
N GLU A 170 -16.10 14.80 -19.10
CA GLU A 170 -14.73 14.61 -18.56
C GLU A 170 -13.91 13.64 -19.45
N PRO A 171 -13.54 14.01 -20.69
CA PRO A 171 -12.96 13.07 -21.66
C PRO A 171 -11.61 12.47 -21.21
N GLU A 172 -10.74 13.22 -20.57
CA GLU A 172 -9.45 12.72 -20.07
C GLU A 172 -9.63 11.68 -18.97
N ARG A 173 -10.59 11.94 -18.08
CA ARG A 173 -10.92 11.01 -17.00
C ARG A 173 -11.57 9.74 -17.54
N LEU A 174 -12.47 9.87 -18.52
CA LEU A 174 -13.06 8.73 -19.21
C LEU A 174 -11.97 7.86 -19.86
N GLN A 175 -11.07 8.48 -20.63
CA GLN A 175 -9.96 7.76 -21.28
C GLN A 175 -9.07 7.02 -20.28
N TYR A 176 -8.76 7.63 -19.13
CA TYR A 176 -8.00 6.97 -18.07
C TYR A 176 -8.70 5.70 -17.57
N TYR A 177 -9.99 5.78 -17.22
CA TYR A 177 -10.74 4.63 -16.71
C TYR A 177 -11.00 3.55 -17.76
N GLU A 178 -11.22 3.92 -19.02
CA GLU A 178 -11.33 2.95 -20.14
C GLU A 178 -10.01 2.21 -20.35
N THR A 179 -8.88 2.91 -20.27
CA THR A 179 -7.55 2.28 -20.35
C THR A 179 -7.31 1.33 -19.18
N ALA A 180 -7.60 1.76 -17.95
CA ALA A 180 -7.46 0.93 -16.77
C ALA A 180 -8.32 -0.34 -16.85
N LEU A 181 -9.58 -0.19 -17.28
CA LEU A 181 -10.51 -1.32 -17.43
C LEU A 181 -10.03 -2.33 -18.47
N ARG A 182 -9.56 -1.85 -19.64
CA ARG A 182 -9.01 -2.71 -20.69
C ARG A 182 -7.80 -3.48 -20.18
N GLU A 183 -6.84 -2.80 -19.55
CA GLU A 183 -5.63 -3.42 -19.01
C GLU A 183 -5.93 -4.43 -17.91
N LEU A 184 -6.91 -4.17 -17.03
CA LEU A 184 -7.30 -5.13 -16.00
C LEU A 184 -7.93 -6.40 -16.58
N ARG A 185 -8.69 -6.29 -17.66
CA ARG A 185 -9.23 -7.46 -18.37
C ARG A 185 -8.12 -8.28 -19.01
N GLU A 186 -7.15 -7.64 -19.66
CA GLU A 186 -5.97 -8.29 -20.21
C GLU A 186 -5.15 -9.00 -19.11
N MET A 187 -4.93 -8.36 -17.96
CA MET A 187 -4.26 -8.95 -16.80
C MET A 187 -5.03 -10.16 -16.24
N ARG A 188 -6.35 -10.08 -16.21
CA ARG A 188 -7.21 -11.20 -15.80
C ARG A 188 -7.05 -12.40 -16.73
N GLU A 189 -7.13 -12.18 -18.03
CA GLU A 189 -6.95 -13.23 -19.04
C GLU A 189 -5.56 -13.88 -18.94
N LEU A 190 -4.51 -13.09 -18.76
CA LEU A 190 -3.15 -13.60 -18.56
C LEU A 190 -3.07 -14.49 -17.31
N TYR A 191 -3.65 -14.05 -16.21
CA TYR A 191 -3.65 -14.82 -14.96
C TYR A 191 -4.43 -16.14 -15.11
N ASP A 192 -5.63 -16.11 -15.70
CA ASP A 192 -6.48 -17.28 -15.89
C ASP A 192 -5.87 -18.30 -16.86
N ASN A 193 -5.01 -17.88 -17.80
CA ASN A 193 -4.28 -18.73 -18.73
C ASN A 193 -2.95 -19.29 -18.17
N GLY A 194 -2.61 -18.99 -16.91
CA GLY A 194 -1.44 -19.54 -16.22
C GLY A 194 -0.09 -18.98 -16.67
N CYS A 195 -0.06 -17.71 -17.11
CA CYS A 195 1.17 -17.00 -17.46
C CYS A 195 1.72 -16.21 -16.27
#